data_d0ecc54f621e33387b2435aa87b77f4f
#
_entry.id   d0ecc54f621e33387b2435aa87b77f4f
#
_cell.length_a   1.000
_cell.length_b   1.000
_cell.length_c   1.000
_cell.angle_alpha   90.00
_cell.angle_beta   90.00
_cell.angle_gamma   90.00
#
_symmetry.space_group_name_H-M   'P 1'
#
loop_
_entity.id
_entity.type
_entity.pdbx_description
1 polymer ?
#
loop_
_entity_poly.entity_id
_entity_poly.type
_entity_poly.pdbx_seq_one_letter_code
_entity_poly.pdbx_strand_id
1 'polypeptide(L)'
;MLAPAAVMADPLFTLPAPPFELPVLPSPSGTWTVRVGAGAEYKPDFEGARRSMLSPVPIFAIRRAGSAEPFRGPRDSASIALIDFGNLRAGPAGKFVAARKANDFTELNGLGDVKATVELGGFVEYFPVDWLRTRIETRQGFGGHTGVVADFSADAIVPVMQGLTVSAGPRFTLESTGATAPYFGITAVQAMASGLPVFNARGGAHSFGAGAQVSYRLNPQWEVHSYVEYQRLLGDAANSPLVTLRGSPNQTTIGIGASYSFDFKIR
;
A
#
# COMPACT_ATOMS: atom_id res chain seq x y z
N MET A 1 29.09 -69.60 18.70
CA MET A 1 28.81 -68.20 18.96
C MET A 1 28.71 -67.46 17.61
N LEU A 2 27.47 -67.26 17.12
CA LEU A 2 27.22 -66.56 15.90
C LEU A 2 26.79 -65.13 16.26
N ALA A 3 27.47 -64.14 15.75
CA ALA A 3 27.14 -62.74 15.89
C ALA A 3 26.00 -62.36 14.94
N PRO A 4 25.01 -61.53 15.35
CA PRO A 4 23.95 -61.11 14.45
C PRO A 4 24.45 -60.02 13.48
N ALA A 5 24.10 -60.20 12.20
CA ALA A 5 24.30 -59.18 11.17
C ALA A 5 23.41 -57.96 11.39
N ALA A 6 24.02 -56.81 11.46
CA ALA A 6 23.27 -55.53 11.47
C ALA A 6 22.67 -55.28 10.09
N VAL A 7 21.36 -55.24 10.01
CA VAL A 7 20.60 -54.77 8.82
C VAL A 7 20.76 -53.25 8.76
N MET A 8 21.52 -52.75 7.82
CA MET A 8 21.53 -51.34 7.45
C MET A 8 20.18 -51.01 6.73
N ALA A 9 19.36 -50.20 7.39
CA ALA A 9 18.19 -49.62 6.73
C ALA A 9 18.64 -48.54 5.73
N ASP A 10 18.41 -48.78 4.46
CA ASP A 10 18.55 -47.77 3.43
C ASP A 10 17.58 -46.58 3.72
N PRO A 11 18.05 -45.33 3.65
CA PRO A 11 17.16 -44.20 3.79
C PRO A 11 16.30 -44.04 2.51
N LEU A 12 15.13 -44.62 2.53
CA LEU A 12 14.20 -44.67 1.41
C LEU A 12 13.44 -43.36 1.14
N PHE A 13 13.92 -42.19 1.53
CA PHE A 13 13.38 -40.91 1.03
C PHE A 13 14.36 -39.77 1.32
N THR A 14 15.28 -39.51 0.40
CA THR A 14 15.85 -38.17 0.26
C THR A 14 14.87 -37.32 -0.53
N LEU A 15 14.18 -36.42 0.16
CA LEU A 15 13.44 -35.38 -0.53
C LEU A 15 14.41 -34.59 -1.43
N PRO A 16 14.09 -34.37 -2.70
CA PRO A 16 14.93 -33.52 -3.53
C PRO A 16 15.04 -32.15 -2.88
N ALA A 17 16.24 -31.58 -2.85
CA ALA A 17 16.43 -30.20 -2.40
C ALA A 17 15.46 -29.28 -3.15
N PRO A 18 14.84 -28.31 -2.49
CA PRO A 18 13.92 -27.39 -3.16
C PRO A 18 14.66 -26.73 -4.34
N PRO A 19 13.99 -26.51 -5.48
CA PRO A 19 14.63 -26.02 -6.71
C PRO A 19 15.06 -24.56 -6.64
N PHE A 20 15.00 -23.92 -5.48
CA PHE A 20 15.45 -22.55 -5.25
C PHE A 20 16.16 -22.44 -3.89
N GLU A 21 17.29 -21.77 -3.88
CA GLU A 21 17.92 -21.33 -2.64
C GLU A 21 17.10 -20.16 -2.09
N LEU A 22 16.67 -20.28 -0.83
CA LEU A 22 16.04 -19.15 -0.16
C LEU A 22 17.06 -18.00 -0.10
N PRO A 23 16.67 -16.78 -0.49
CA PRO A 23 17.57 -15.65 -0.42
C PRO A 23 18.04 -15.47 1.03
N VAL A 24 19.34 -15.38 1.21
CA VAL A 24 19.94 -15.06 2.50
C VAL A 24 19.47 -13.65 2.87
N LEU A 25 18.80 -13.51 4.02
CA LEU A 25 18.39 -12.20 4.51
C LEU A 25 19.62 -11.27 4.53
N PRO A 26 19.52 -10.07 3.95
CA PRO A 26 20.65 -9.16 3.93
C PRO A 26 21.11 -8.84 5.35
N SER A 27 22.40 -8.97 5.60
CA SER A 27 23.00 -8.57 6.88
C SER A 27 22.60 -7.14 7.23
N PRO A 28 22.22 -6.83 8.47
CA PRO A 28 21.91 -5.46 8.88
C PRO A 28 23.15 -4.53 8.80
N SER A 29 24.38 -5.08 8.86
CA SER A 29 25.62 -4.32 8.71
C SER A 29 25.85 -3.88 7.26
N GLY A 30 26.49 -2.74 7.08
CA GLY A 30 26.83 -2.18 5.77
C GLY A 30 26.31 -0.76 5.57
N THR A 31 26.44 -0.26 4.34
CA THR A 31 25.97 1.08 4.00
C THR A 31 24.53 1.03 3.49
N TRP A 32 23.69 1.89 4.04
CA TRP A 32 22.28 2.03 3.67
C TRP A 32 22.02 3.43 3.15
N THR A 33 21.21 3.57 2.15
CA THR A 33 20.69 4.88 1.72
C THR A 33 19.35 5.12 2.40
N VAL A 34 19.27 6.21 3.14
CA VAL A 34 18.03 6.69 3.78
C VAL A 34 17.52 7.86 2.96
N ARG A 35 16.23 7.85 2.65
CA ARG A 35 15.51 8.93 2.01
C ARG A 35 14.53 9.51 3.02
N VAL A 36 14.58 10.83 3.22
CA VAL A 36 13.65 11.59 4.04
C VAL A 36 13.09 12.74 3.22
N GLY A 37 11.87 13.12 3.48
CA GLY A 37 11.26 14.21 2.77
C GLY A 37 9.89 14.58 3.31
N ALA A 38 9.28 15.55 2.66
CA ALA A 38 7.93 15.99 2.96
C ALA A 38 7.21 16.36 1.67
N GLY A 39 5.91 16.24 1.73
CA GLY A 39 5.01 16.60 0.65
C GLY A 39 3.70 17.14 1.19
N ALA A 40 2.83 17.48 0.28
CA ALA A 40 1.45 17.85 0.55
C ALA A 40 0.53 17.16 -0.44
N GLU A 41 -0.62 16.70 0.04
CA GLU A 41 -1.69 16.10 -0.74
C GLU A 41 -2.96 16.92 -0.60
N TYR A 42 -3.59 17.22 -1.72
CA TYR A 42 -4.99 17.65 -1.76
C TYR A 42 -5.82 16.42 -2.07
N LYS A 43 -6.54 15.94 -1.06
CA LYS A 43 -7.27 14.66 -1.10
C LYS A 43 -8.63 14.79 -0.42
N PRO A 44 -9.56 13.84 -0.64
CA PRO A 44 -10.83 13.82 0.08
C PRO A 44 -10.61 13.88 1.60
N ASP A 45 -11.47 14.64 2.30
CA ASP A 45 -11.45 14.82 3.75
C ASP A 45 -11.42 13.48 4.50
N PHE A 46 -12.20 12.54 3.99
CA PHE A 46 -12.22 11.12 4.35
C PHE A 46 -12.64 10.32 3.11
N GLU A 47 -12.42 9.04 3.12
CA GLU A 47 -12.79 8.18 1.98
C GLU A 47 -14.31 8.18 1.77
N GLY A 48 -14.73 8.59 0.58
CA GLY A 48 -16.14 8.85 0.25
C GLY A 48 -16.60 10.29 0.46
N ALA A 49 -15.74 11.19 0.92
CA ALA A 49 -16.07 12.61 1.04
C ALA A 49 -16.22 13.28 -0.33
N ARG A 50 -17.08 14.31 -0.37
CA ARG A 50 -17.22 15.19 -1.54
C ARG A 50 -16.21 16.34 -1.51
N ARG A 51 -15.85 16.78 -0.31
CA ARG A 51 -14.88 17.84 -0.08
C ARG A 51 -13.47 17.26 0.01
N SER A 52 -12.49 18.10 -0.24
CA SER A 52 -11.08 17.76 -0.14
C SER A 52 -10.34 18.74 0.75
N MET A 53 -9.29 18.26 1.39
CA MET A 53 -8.42 19.02 2.26
C MET A 53 -6.96 18.87 1.87
N LEU A 54 -6.13 19.84 2.27
CA LEU A 54 -4.69 19.75 2.18
C LEU A 54 -4.15 19.00 3.39
N SER A 55 -3.35 17.96 3.16
CA SER A 55 -2.74 17.13 4.20
C SER A 55 -1.23 17.04 3.99
N PRO A 56 -0.41 17.20 5.04
CA PRO A 56 1.02 16.94 4.94
C PRO A 56 1.28 15.44 4.80
N VAL A 57 2.32 15.10 4.02
CA VAL A 57 2.75 13.72 3.80
C VAL A 57 4.24 13.60 4.10
N PRO A 58 4.63 12.85 5.12
CA PRO A 58 6.03 12.51 5.35
C PRO A 58 6.49 11.49 4.30
N ILE A 59 7.72 11.67 3.80
CA ILE A 59 8.36 10.74 2.88
C ILE A 59 9.51 10.07 3.62
N PHE A 60 9.48 8.75 3.68
CA PHE A 60 10.55 7.96 4.26
C PHE A 60 10.77 6.68 3.46
N ALA A 61 12.03 6.39 3.14
CA ALA A 61 12.43 5.12 2.57
C ALA A 61 13.84 4.74 3.02
N ILE A 62 14.11 3.45 3.04
CA ILE A 62 15.43 2.90 3.33
C ILE A 62 15.74 1.81 2.31
N ARG A 63 16.97 1.76 1.82
CA ARG A 63 17.47 0.74 0.92
C ARG A 63 18.95 0.49 1.15
N ARG A 64 19.46 -0.62 0.63
CA ARG A 64 20.89 -0.86 0.66
C ARG A 64 21.60 0.10 -0.32
N ALA A 65 22.71 0.70 0.11
CA ALA A 65 23.47 1.57 -0.76
C ALA A 65 24.03 0.78 -1.96
N GLY A 66 24.03 1.41 -3.14
CA GLY A 66 24.45 0.77 -4.38
C GLY A 66 23.40 -0.12 -5.06
N SER A 67 22.27 -0.45 -4.39
CA SER A 67 21.14 -1.07 -5.08
C SER A 67 20.41 -0.05 -5.94
N ALA A 68 19.88 -0.49 -7.10
CA ALA A 68 19.04 0.35 -7.93
C ALA A 68 17.86 0.89 -7.10
N GLU A 69 17.52 2.13 -7.34
CA GLU A 69 16.38 2.74 -6.67
C GLU A 69 15.09 2.13 -7.22
N PRO A 70 14.27 1.44 -6.38
CA PRO A 70 13.04 0.87 -6.86
C PRO A 70 12.05 2.00 -7.19
N PHE A 71 11.32 1.83 -8.28
CA PHE A 71 10.16 2.66 -8.53
C PHE A 71 9.17 2.56 -7.37
N ARG A 72 8.55 3.66 -7.00
CA ARG A 72 7.46 3.71 -6.04
C ARG A 72 6.29 4.49 -6.61
N GLY A 73 5.14 3.83 -6.66
CA GLY A 73 3.88 4.49 -6.98
C GLY A 73 3.34 5.27 -5.78
N PRO A 74 2.47 6.26 -6.00
CA PRO A 74 1.92 7.12 -4.93
C PRO A 74 1.20 6.35 -3.81
N ARG A 75 0.62 5.20 -4.13
CA ARG A 75 -0.14 4.36 -3.18
C ARG A 75 0.66 3.26 -2.51
N ASP A 76 1.89 3.04 -2.95
CA ASP A 76 2.70 1.96 -2.39
C ASP A 76 2.91 2.18 -0.89
N SER A 77 2.61 1.18 -0.10
CA SER A 77 2.86 1.20 1.34
C SER A 77 4.36 1.17 1.65
N ALA A 78 4.72 1.51 2.86
CA ALA A 78 6.07 1.28 3.35
C ALA A 78 6.41 -0.21 3.21
N SER A 79 7.46 -0.53 2.46
CA SER A 79 7.79 -1.91 2.12
C SER A 79 9.29 -2.09 1.91
N ILE A 80 9.77 -3.30 2.19
CA ILE A 80 11.17 -3.71 2.03
C ILE A 80 11.20 -4.99 1.20
N ALA A 81 11.89 -4.99 0.07
CA ALA A 81 12.11 -6.21 -0.70
C ALA A 81 13.15 -7.08 0.04
N LEU A 82 12.72 -8.24 0.48
CA LEU A 82 13.59 -9.29 1.03
C LEU A 82 13.98 -10.30 -0.03
N ILE A 83 13.16 -10.45 -1.05
CA ILE A 83 13.39 -11.28 -2.23
C ILE A 83 13.55 -10.31 -3.40
N ASP A 84 14.65 -10.41 -4.13
CA ASP A 84 14.94 -9.59 -5.31
C ASP A 84 15.69 -10.44 -6.34
N PHE A 85 14.98 -10.83 -7.39
CA PHE A 85 15.52 -11.54 -8.56
C PHE A 85 15.68 -10.61 -9.78
N GLY A 86 15.75 -9.29 -9.54
CA GLY A 86 15.82 -8.29 -10.59
C GLY A 86 14.44 -7.90 -11.11
N ASN A 87 13.78 -8.79 -11.82
CA ASN A 87 12.44 -8.54 -12.36
C ASN A 87 11.27 -8.95 -11.42
N LEU A 88 11.57 -9.70 -10.34
CA LEU A 88 10.59 -10.10 -9.32
C LEU A 88 11.10 -9.68 -7.96
N ARG A 89 10.26 -8.96 -7.22
CA ARG A 89 10.55 -8.54 -5.85
C ARG A 89 9.39 -8.88 -4.94
N ALA A 90 9.68 -9.27 -3.71
CA ALA A 90 8.67 -9.53 -2.70
C ALA A 90 9.21 -9.21 -1.29
N GLY A 91 8.29 -8.95 -0.38
CA GLY A 91 8.67 -8.70 1.00
C GLY A 91 7.52 -8.17 1.85
N PRO A 92 7.78 -7.81 3.10
CA PRO A 92 6.79 -7.22 3.99
C PRO A 92 6.37 -5.82 3.52
N ALA A 93 5.11 -5.50 3.79
CA ALA A 93 4.51 -4.19 3.56
C ALA A 93 3.68 -3.79 4.77
N GLY A 94 3.63 -2.49 5.06
CA GLY A 94 2.83 -1.95 6.16
C GLY A 94 2.34 -0.55 5.87
N LYS A 95 1.14 -0.24 6.37
CA LYS A 95 0.49 1.06 6.18
C LYS A 95 -0.12 1.53 7.49
N PHE A 96 -0.02 2.80 7.75
CA PHE A 96 -0.75 3.46 8.84
C PHE A 96 -1.95 4.19 8.27
N VAL A 97 -3.13 3.88 8.78
CA VAL A 97 -4.39 4.56 8.46
C VAL A 97 -4.77 5.39 9.67
N ALA A 98 -4.85 6.69 9.48
CA ALA A 98 -5.20 7.62 10.55
C ALA A 98 -6.65 7.40 11.05
N ALA A 99 -6.90 7.77 12.30
CA ALA A 99 -8.26 7.75 12.84
C ALA A 99 -9.18 8.69 12.04
N ARG A 100 -10.43 8.27 11.80
CA ARG A 100 -11.50 9.10 11.29
C ARG A 100 -12.39 9.54 12.45
N LYS A 101 -12.33 10.82 12.79
CA LYS A 101 -13.13 11.38 13.89
C LYS A 101 -14.41 12.01 13.35
N ALA A 102 -15.55 11.67 13.95
CA ALA A 102 -16.83 12.17 13.51
C ALA A 102 -16.97 13.69 13.69
N ASN A 103 -16.30 14.26 14.69
CA ASN A 103 -16.36 15.69 14.97
C ASN A 103 -15.52 16.56 14.03
N ASP A 104 -14.63 15.94 13.21
CA ASP A 104 -13.79 16.71 12.30
C ASP A 104 -14.56 17.15 11.03
N PHE A 105 -15.66 16.42 10.70
CA PHE A 105 -16.42 16.66 9.46
C PHE A 105 -17.93 16.53 9.71
N THR A 106 -18.69 17.52 9.25
CA THR A 106 -20.16 17.58 9.44
C THR A 106 -20.89 16.40 8.81
N GLU A 107 -20.36 15.86 7.73
CA GLU A 107 -20.90 14.70 7.02
C GLU A 107 -20.87 13.42 7.87
N LEU A 108 -19.94 13.35 8.85
CA LEU A 108 -19.76 12.22 9.75
C LEU A 108 -20.58 12.33 11.05
N ASN A 109 -21.32 13.42 11.26
CA ASN A 109 -22.13 13.61 12.46
C ASN A 109 -23.07 12.42 12.71
N GLY A 110 -23.01 11.86 13.92
CA GLY A 110 -23.81 10.71 14.35
C GLY A 110 -23.26 9.34 13.94
N LEU A 111 -22.16 9.27 13.18
CA LEU A 111 -21.57 7.99 12.74
C LEU A 111 -20.49 7.44 13.67
N GLY A 112 -20.00 8.27 14.62
CA GLY A 112 -18.95 7.87 15.55
C GLY A 112 -17.56 7.81 14.91
N ASP A 113 -16.57 7.60 15.77
CA ASP A 113 -15.16 7.57 15.37
C ASP A 113 -14.74 6.19 14.89
N VAL A 114 -13.82 6.15 13.93
CA VAL A 114 -13.03 4.96 13.59
C VAL A 114 -11.59 5.19 14.07
N LYS A 115 -11.09 4.29 14.91
CA LYS A 115 -9.73 4.38 15.46
C LYS A 115 -8.69 4.26 14.35
N ALA A 116 -7.46 4.68 14.65
CA ALA A 116 -6.33 4.42 13.77
C ALA A 116 -6.09 2.91 13.59
N THR A 117 -5.61 2.54 12.42
CA THR A 117 -5.27 1.16 12.07
C THR A 117 -3.82 1.06 11.63
N VAL A 118 -3.14 0.02 12.06
CA VAL A 118 -1.88 -0.43 11.45
C VAL A 118 -2.23 -1.63 10.58
N GLU A 119 -1.90 -1.54 9.31
CA GLU A 119 -2.04 -2.65 8.36
C GLU A 119 -0.68 -3.28 8.14
N LEU A 120 -0.59 -4.62 8.29
CA LEU A 120 0.63 -5.39 8.07
C LEU A 120 0.37 -6.51 7.08
N GLY A 121 1.33 -6.76 6.22
CA GLY A 121 1.21 -7.79 5.21
C GLY A 121 2.44 -7.90 4.32
N GLY A 122 2.21 -8.14 3.04
CA GLY A 122 3.28 -8.32 2.08
C GLY A 122 2.93 -7.84 0.68
N PHE A 123 3.94 -7.72 -0.14
CA PHE A 123 3.82 -7.38 -1.54
C PHE A 123 4.60 -8.32 -2.43
N VAL A 124 4.13 -8.44 -3.65
CA VAL A 124 4.85 -9.00 -4.80
C VAL A 124 4.81 -7.98 -5.92
N GLU A 125 5.97 -7.73 -6.51
CA GLU A 125 6.18 -6.77 -7.59
C GLU A 125 6.91 -7.48 -8.72
N TYR A 126 6.39 -7.38 -9.94
CA TYR A 126 6.93 -8.03 -11.11
C TYR A 126 7.08 -7.04 -12.29
N PHE A 127 8.22 -7.08 -12.92
CA PHE A 127 8.56 -6.32 -14.12
C PHE A 127 8.63 -7.27 -15.31
N PRO A 128 7.52 -7.50 -16.04
CA PRO A 128 7.55 -8.34 -17.24
C PRO A 128 8.49 -7.78 -18.33
N VAL A 129 8.62 -6.47 -18.37
CA VAL A 129 9.56 -5.69 -19.19
C VAL A 129 9.99 -4.45 -18.39
N ASP A 130 11.11 -3.84 -18.75
CA ASP A 130 11.73 -2.76 -17.96
C ASP A 130 10.84 -1.54 -17.74
N TRP A 131 9.90 -1.30 -18.64
CA TRP A 131 8.99 -0.17 -18.58
C TRP A 131 7.61 -0.47 -17.97
N LEU A 132 7.32 -1.73 -17.63
CA LEU A 132 6.03 -2.13 -17.06
C LEU A 132 6.25 -2.82 -15.71
N ARG A 133 5.67 -2.26 -14.68
CA ARG A 133 5.60 -2.83 -13.35
C ARG A 133 4.18 -3.29 -13.03
N THR A 134 4.05 -4.45 -12.42
CA THR A 134 2.81 -4.89 -11.77
C THR A 134 3.09 -5.12 -10.29
N ARG A 135 2.14 -4.77 -9.43
CA ARG A 135 2.27 -4.98 -7.98
C ARG A 135 0.95 -5.44 -7.38
N ILE A 136 1.05 -6.43 -6.53
CA ILE A 136 -0.02 -6.90 -5.65
C ILE A 136 0.47 -6.70 -4.23
N GLU A 137 -0.36 -6.09 -3.40
CA GLU A 137 -0.07 -5.88 -1.99
C GLU A 137 -1.29 -6.28 -1.16
N THR A 138 -1.11 -7.15 -0.18
CA THR A 138 -2.17 -7.62 0.69
C THR A 138 -1.80 -7.34 2.14
N ARG A 139 -2.71 -6.71 2.89
CA ARG A 139 -2.48 -6.30 4.27
C ARG A 139 -3.68 -6.63 5.14
N GLN A 140 -3.41 -7.05 6.37
CA GLN A 140 -4.38 -7.25 7.46
C GLN A 140 -4.36 -6.03 8.37
N GLY A 141 -5.52 -5.48 8.68
CA GLY A 141 -5.69 -4.36 9.59
C GLY A 141 -5.74 -4.79 11.06
N PHE A 142 -5.19 -3.93 11.92
CA PHE A 142 -5.21 -4.05 13.38
C PHE A 142 -5.54 -2.68 13.97
N GLY A 143 -6.72 -2.53 14.57
CA GLY A 143 -7.17 -1.28 15.18
C GLY A 143 -8.57 -0.86 14.77
N GLY A 144 -8.72 0.24 14.05
CA GLY A 144 -10.01 0.77 13.59
C GLY A 144 -10.78 -0.18 12.67
N HIS A 145 -10.05 -0.99 11.91
CA HIS A 145 -10.60 -2.13 11.19
C HIS A 145 -9.74 -3.39 11.42
N THR A 146 -10.34 -4.55 11.22
CA THR A 146 -9.70 -5.86 11.37
C THR A 146 -9.83 -6.70 10.10
N GLY A 147 -10.02 -6.04 8.96
CA GLY A 147 -10.19 -6.68 7.67
C GLY A 147 -8.90 -6.77 6.86
N VAL A 148 -9.00 -7.46 5.75
CA VAL A 148 -7.95 -7.58 4.73
C VAL A 148 -8.22 -6.58 3.62
N VAL A 149 -7.16 -5.88 3.19
CA VAL A 149 -7.12 -5.01 2.01
C VAL A 149 -6.14 -5.61 1.01
N ALA A 150 -6.53 -5.70 -0.25
CA ALA A 150 -5.68 -6.13 -1.35
C ALA A 150 -5.68 -5.07 -2.46
N ASP A 151 -4.50 -4.50 -2.70
CA ASP A 151 -4.27 -3.50 -3.74
C ASP A 151 -3.57 -4.13 -4.94
N PHE A 152 -4.04 -3.79 -6.12
CA PHE A 152 -3.48 -4.18 -7.41
C PHE A 152 -3.13 -2.93 -8.19
N SER A 153 -1.93 -2.85 -8.70
CA SER A 153 -1.48 -1.75 -9.56
C SER A 153 -0.66 -2.27 -10.74
N ALA A 154 -0.73 -1.54 -11.84
CA ALA A 154 0.19 -1.67 -12.95
C ALA A 154 0.65 -0.27 -13.35
N ASP A 155 1.94 -0.10 -13.63
CA ASP A 155 2.54 1.19 -13.96
C ASP A 155 3.37 1.05 -15.23
N ALA A 156 3.03 1.81 -16.27
CA ALA A 156 3.93 2.09 -17.37
C ALA A 156 4.91 3.17 -16.90
N ILE A 157 6.22 2.88 -16.93
CA ILE A 157 7.28 3.74 -16.41
C ILE A 157 8.16 4.17 -17.56
N VAL A 158 8.18 5.45 -17.88
CA VAL A 158 8.88 6.00 -19.04
C VAL A 158 9.93 7.01 -18.58
N PRO A 159 11.22 6.71 -18.69
CA PRO A 159 12.27 7.72 -18.57
C PRO A 159 12.23 8.64 -19.79
N VAL A 160 11.81 9.89 -19.59
CA VAL A 160 11.64 10.87 -20.67
C VAL A 160 12.98 11.53 -21.03
N MET A 161 13.78 11.82 -20.00
CA MET A 161 15.12 12.38 -20.13
C MET A 161 15.90 12.05 -18.85
N GLN A 162 17.19 12.39 -18.83
CA GLN A 162 18.02 12.15 -17.65
C GLN A 162 17.42 12.80 -16.40
N GLY A 163 17.11 11.98 -15.41
CA GLY A 163 16.50 12.39 -14.14
C GLY A 163 14.98 12.56 -14.19
N LEU A 164 14.33 12.62 -15.34
CA LEU A 164 12.87 12.78 -15.46
C LEU A 164 12.21 11.45 -15.82
N THR A 165 11.34 10.98 -14.94
CA THR A 165 10.53 9.79 -15.16
C THR A 165 9.06 10.14 -15.05
N VAL A 166 8.26 9.63 -15.98
CA VAL A 166 6.80 9.70 -15.97
C VAL A 166 6.26 8.29 -15.84
N SER A 167 5.25 8.11 -15.02
CA SER A 167 4.55 6.83 -14.91
C SER A 167 3.05 7.04 -14.85
N ALA A 168 2.31 6.06 -15.33
CA ALA A 168 0.86 6.03 -15.23
C ALA A 168 0.34 4.60 -15.30
N GLY A 169 -0.83 4.37 -14.69
CA GLY A 169 -1.47 3.08 -14.81
C GLY A 169 -2.68 2.86 -13.91
N PRO A 170 -3.37 1.73 -14.09
CA PRO A 170 -4.58 1.38 -13.36
C PRO A 170 -4.32 1.02 -11.90
N ARG A 171 -5.36 1.20 -11.09
CA ARG A 171 -5.43 0.86 -9.67
C ARG A 171 -6.72 0.12 -9.40
N PHE A 172 -6.66 -0.92 -8.58
CA PHE A 172 -7.82 -1.67 -8.16
C PHE A 172 -7.64 -2.13 -6.72
N THR A 173 -8.68 -2.00 -5.91
CA THR A 173 -8.66 -2.42 -4.50
C THR A 173 -9.81 -3.38 -4.22
N LEU A 174 -9.49 -4.44 -3.51
CA LEU A 174 -10.44 -5.34 -2.88
C LEU A 174 -10.36 -5.19 -1.36
N GLU A 175 -11.50 -5.23 -0.70
CA GLU A 175 -11.57 -5.22 0.75
C GLU A 175 -12.47 -6.33 1.28
N SER A 176 -12.11 -6.88 2.44
CA SER A 176 -13.01 -7.74 3.18
C SER A 176 -14.06 -6.91 3.95
N THR A 177 -15.14 -7.55 4.38
CA THR A 177 -16.18 -6.88 5.20
C THR A 177 -15.59 -6.20 6.44
N GLY A 178 -14.60 -6.81 7.08
CA GLY A 178 -13.95 -6.21 8.26
C GLY A 178 -13.15 -4.93 7.96
N ALA A 179 -12.76 -4.68 6.70
CA ALA A 179 -12.14 -3.44 6.27
C ALA A 179 -13.19 -2.39 5.88
N THR A 180 -14.20 -2.78 5.10
CA THR A 180 -15.21 -1.85 4.56
C THR A 180 -16.23 -1.40 5.61
N ALA A 181 -16.74 -2.31 6.45
CA ALA A 181 -17.86 -2.03 7.35
C ALA A 181 -17.60 -0.90 8.38
N PRO A 182 -16.42 -0.76 8.99
CA PRO A 182 -16.15 0.33 9.94
C PRO A 182 -16.25 1.72 9.32
N TYR A 183 -16.00 1.86 8.03
CA TYR A 183 -15.99 3.15 7.33
C TYR A 183 -17.30 3.46 6.61
N PHE A 184 -18.01 2.44 6.11
CA PHE A 184 -19.15 2.60 5.23
C PHE A 184 -20.45 2.00 5.77
N GLY A 185 -20.39 1.16 6.82
CA GLY A 185 -21.54 0.61 7.51
C GLY A 185 -22.24 1.67 8.39
N ILE A 186 -23.54 1.49 8.59
CA ILE A 186 -24.36 2.35 9.45
C ILE A 186 -25.26 1.46 10.32
N THR A 187 -24.94 1.38 11.61
CA THR A 187 -25.73 0.62 12.60
C THR A 187 -27.04 1.31 12.92
N ALA A 188 -27.98 0.62 13.58
CA ALA A 188 -29.25 1.20 14.00
C ALA A 188 -29.06 2.41 14.94
N VAL A 189 -28.06 2.37 15.84
CA VAL A 189 -27.74 3.49 16.73
C VAL A 189 -27.22 4.69 15.93
N GLN A 190 -26.32 4.45 14.99
CA GLN A 190 -25.78 5.49 14.10
C GLN A 190 -26.87 6.07 13.19
N ALA A 191 -27.80 5.23 12.70
CA ALA A 191 -28.93 5.68 11.90
C ALA A 191 -29.81 6.67 12.66
N MET A 192 -30.15 6.36 13.91
CA MET A 192 -30.91 7.26 14.76
C MET A 192 -30.18 8.58 15.05
N ALA A 193 -28.87 8.52 15.27
CA ALA A 193 -28.04 9.69 15.59
C ALA A 193 -27.73 10.57 14.37
N SER A 194 -27.56 9.95 13.20
CA SER A 194 -27.13 10.63 11.96
C SER A 194 -28.28 11.01 11.03
N GLY A 195 -29.44 10.34 11.16
CA GLY A 195 -30.55 10.45 10.20
C GLY A 195 -30.33 9.70 8.88
N LEU A 196 -29.24 8.94 8.77
CA LEU A 196 -28.98 8.08 7.61
C LEU A 196 -29.64 6.71 7.79
N PRO A 197 -30.07 6.03 6.72
CA PRO A 197 -30.61 4.68 6.83
C PRO A 197 -29.57 3.67 7.30
N VAL A 198 -30.01 2.63 7.99
CA VAL A 198 -29.17 1.47 8.37
C VAL A 198 -28.57 0.85 7.12
N PHE A 199 -27.29 0.54 7.15
CA PHE A 199 -26.58 -0.05 6.04
C PHE A 199 -25.50 -1.04 6.51
N ASN A 200 -25.58 -2.29 6.04
CA ASN A 200 -24.61 -3.34 6.34
C ASN A 200 -23.61 -3.46 5.18
N ALA A 201 -22.56 -2.65 5.23
CA ALA A 201 -21.52 -2.68 4.22
C ALA A 201 -20.76 -4.02 4.25
N ARG A 202 -20.62 -4.64 3.10
CA ARG A 202 -19.88 -5.89 2.88
C ARG A 202 -18.60 -5.58 2.11
N GLY A 203 -17.64 -6.52 2.18
CA GLY A 203 -16.44 -6.48 1.35
C GLY A 203 -16.71 -6.86 -0.10
N GLY A 204 -15.69 -6.68 -0.92
CA GLY A 204 -15.69 -6.97 -2.35
C GLY A 204 -14.81 -6.00 -3.12
N ALA A 205 -15.15 -5.70 -4.37
CA ALA A 205 -14.53 -4.64 -5.14
C ALA A 205 -14.77 -3.30 -4.46
N HIS A 206 -13.69 -2.67 -3.99
CA HIS A 206 -13.76 -1.45 -3.19
C HIS A 206 -13.59 -0.20 -4.04
N SER A 207 -12.56 -0.18 -4.89
CA SER A 207 -12.32 0.94 -5.80
C SER A 207 -11.60 0.51 -7.07
N PHE A 208 -11.81 1.30 -8.13
CA PHE A 208 -11.07 1.22 -9.38
C PHE A 208 -10.73 2.62 -9.87
N GLY A 209 -9.54 2.76 -10.46
CA GLY A 209 -9.08 4.04 -10.95
C GLY A 209 -7.75 3.98 -11.67
N ALA A 210 -7.11 5.13 -11.77
CA ALA A 210 -5.79 5.29 -12.37
C ALA A 210 -5.00 6.39 -11.67
N GLY A 211 -3.68 6.27 -11.72
CA GLY A 211 -2.75 7.27 -11.23
C GLY A 211 -1.71 7.62 -12.28
N ALA A 212 -1.17 8.82 -12.19
CA ALA A 212 -0.02 9.28 -12.95
C ALA A 212 0.94 10.04 -12.04
N GLN A 213 2.23 9.88 -12.26
CA GLN A 213 3.29 10.52 -11.48
C GLN A 213 4.38 11.04 -12.42
N VAL A 214 4.92 12.18 -12.06
CA VAL A 214 6.15 12.73 -12.61
C VAL A 214 7.16 12.84 -11.48
N SER A 215 8.33 12.25 -11.64
CA SER A 215 9.46 12.40 -10.72
C SER A 215 10.66 12.99 -11.43
N TYR A 216 11.33 13.94 -10.78
CA TYR A 216 12.52 14.58 -11.31
C TYR A 216 13.65 14.56 -10.28
N ARG A 217 14.73 13.89 -10.64
CA ARG A 217 15.96 13.84 -9.85
C ARG A 217 16.83 15.03 -10.21
N LEU A 218 16.84 16.02 -9.33
CA LEU A 218 17.63 17.27 -9.48
C LEU A 218 19.14 16.97 -9.44
N ASN A 219 19.54 16.05 -8.57
CA ASN A 219 20.90 15.57 -8.40
C ASN A 219 20.87 14.20 -7.66
N PRO A 220 22.01 13.54 -7.37
CA PRO A 220 21.99 12.24 -6.70
C PRO A 220 21.29 12.19 -5.36
N GLN A 221 21.15 13.34 -4.67
CA GLN A 221 20.53 13.43 -3.35
C GLN A 221 19.07 13.92 -3.40
N TRP A 222 18.73 14.85 -4.28
CA TRP A 222 17.43 15.50 -4.31
C TRP A 222 16.52 14.97 -5.41
N GLU A 223 15.31 14.60 -5.03
CA GLU A 223 14.23 14.26 -5.95
C GLU A 223 12.96 15.04 -5.59
N VAL A 224 12.27 15.53 -6.59
CA VAL A 224 10.93 16.12 -6.49
C VAL A 224 9.97 15.25 -7.30
N HIS A 225 8.73 15.13 -6.82
CA HIS A 225 7.70 14.42 -7.54
C HIS A 225 6.35 15.11 -7.39
N SER A 226 5.51 14.89 -8.36
CA SER A 226 4.08 15.22 -8.29
C SER A 226 3.27 14.09 -8.87
N TYR A 227 2.03 13.93 -8.41
CA TYR A 227 1.14 12.89 -8.90
C TYR A 227 -0.32 13.33 -8.83
N VAL A 228 -1.11 12.66 -9.63
CA VAL A 228 -2.56 12.70 -9.59
C VAL A 228 -3.07 11.28 -9.58
N GLU A 229 -4.08 11.03 -8.77
CA GLU A 229 -4.77 9.76 -8.72
C GLU A 229 -6.28 10.00 -8.71
N TYR A 230 -6.99 9.32 -9.58
CA TYR A 230 -8.43 9.25 -9.58
C TYR A 230 -8.88 7.84 -9.26
N GLN A 231 -9.84 7.71 -8.36
CA GLN A 231 -10.50 6.48 -8.02
C GLN A 231 -11.99 6.67 -7.92
N ARG A 232 -12.72 5.66 -8.32
CA ARG A 232 -14.15 5.52 -8.08
C ARG A 232 -14.38 4.40 -7.09
N LEU A 233 -15.04 4.70 -6.00
CA LEU A 233 -15.55 3.69 -5.07
C LEU A 233 -16.55 2.79 -5.80
N LEU A 234 -16.57 1.52 -5.42
CA LEU A 234 -17.39 0.47 -6.00
C LEU A 234 -18.20 -0.25 -4.90
N GLY A 235 -19.06 -1.16 -5.31
CA GLY A 235 -19.79 -2.05 -4.40
C GLY A 235 -20.47 -1.32 -3.25
N ASP A 236 -20.36 -1.88 -2.06
CA ASP A 236 -21.03 -1.34 -0.87
C ASP A 236 -20.39 -0.04 -0.37
N ALA A 237 -19.09 0.20 -0.64
CA ALA A 237 -18.47 1.48 -0.35
C ALA A 237 -19.17 2.62 -1.13
N ALA A 238 -19.38 2.45 -2.44
CA ALA A 238 -20.08 3.43 -3.27
C ALA A 238 -21.56 3.56 -2.92
N ASN A 239 -22.21 2.47 -2.51
CA ASN A 239 -23.64 2.41 -2.22
C ASN A 239 -23.99 2.84 -0.78
N SER A 240 -22.99 3.05 0.07
CA SER A 240 -23.21 3.53 1.43
C SER A 240 -24.02 4.84 1.44
N PRO A 241 -25.03 4.96 2.31
CA PRO A 241 -25.75 6.22 2.50
C PRO A 241 -24.85 7.41 2.86
N LEU A 242 -23.73 7.18 3.53
CA LEU A 242 -22.70 8.20 3.76
C LEU A 242 -22.20 8.78 2.43
N VAL A 243 -21.92 7.93 1.45
CA VAL A 243 -21.38 8.34 0.14
C VAL A 243 -22.45 8.88 -0.77
N THR A 244 -23.60 8.20 -0.85
CA THR A 244 -24.68 8.58 -1.79
C THR A 244 -25.42 9.85 -1.38
N LEU A 245 -25.62 10.09 -0.07
CA LEU A 245 -26.39 11.22 0.43
C LEU A 245 -25.52 12.39 0.89
N ARG A 246 -24.33 12.12 1.45
CA ARG A 246 -23.45 13.15 2.03
C ARG A 246 -22.10 13.29 1.35
N GLY A 247 -21.72 12.34 0.52
CA GLY A 247 -20.39 12.23 -0.07
C GLY A 247 -20.36 12.15 -1.59
N SER A 248 -19.32 11.49 -2.09
CA SER A 248 -19.09 11.22 -3.51
C SER A 248 -18.35 9.88 -3.68
N PRO A 249 -18.73 9.03 -4.63
CA PRO A 249 -17.94 7.85 -4.96
C PRO A 249 -16.67 8.21 -5.74
N ASN A 250 -16.56 9.41 -6.31
CA ASN A 250 -15.41 9.86 -7.09
C ASN A 250 -14.41 10.53 -6.16
N GLN A 251 -13.19 9.98 -6.12
CA GLN A 251 -12.14 10.41 -5.24
C GLN A 251 -10.92 10.84 -6.08
N THR A 252 -10.46 12.06 -5.89
CA THR A 252 -9.26 12.57 -6.57
C THR A 252 -8.25 13.02 -5.54
N THR A 253 -7.00 12.59 -5.72
CA THR A 253 -5.86 13.02 -4.91
C THR A 253 -4.81 13.62 -5.82
N ILE A 254 -4.28 14.77 -5.44
CA ILE A 254 -3.15 15.43 -6.11
C ILE A 254 -2.08 15.65 -5.06
N GLY A 255 -0.87 15.24 -5.33
CA GLY A 255 0.24 15.40 -4.41
C GLY A 255 1.50 15.97 -5.05
N ILE A 256 2.29 16.60 -4.22
CA ILE A 256 3.64 17.07 -4.56
C ILE A 256 4.56 16.83 -3.37
N GLY A 257 5.81 16.47 -3.63
CA GLY A 257 6.78 16.25 -2.57
C GLY A 257 8.21 16.43 -3.03
N ALA A 258 9.08 16.61 -2.05
CA ALA A 258 10.52 16.63 -2.23
C ALA A 258 11.19 15.74 -1.20
N SER A 259 12.25 15.06 -1.60
CA SER A 259 12.99 14.15 -0.73
C SER A 259 14.49 14.29 -0.92
N TYR A 260 15.22 14.02 0.16
CA TYR A 260 16.67 14.01 0.23
C TYR A 260 17.17 12.64 0.63
N SER A 261 18.15 12.11 -0.12
CA SER A 261 18.77 10.82 0.11
C SER A 261 20.21 10.99 0.59
N PHE A 262 20.58 10.24 1.62
CA PHE A 262 21.96 10.20 2.13
C PHE A 262 22.33 8.79 2.57
N ASP A 263 23.62 8.50 2.54
CA ASP A 263 24.14 7.21 2.95
C ASP A 263 24.45 7.19 4.44
N PHE A 264 24.09 6.08 5.07
CA PHE A 264 24.31 5.82 6.49
C PHE A 264 24.95 4.43 6.66
N LYS A 265 26.04 4.36 7.44
CA LYS A 265 26.77 3.11 7.67
C LYS A 265 26.42 2.52 9.04
N ILE A 266 25.89 1.32 9.04
CA ILE A 266 25.70 0.50 10.25
C ILE A 266 26.94 -0.40 10.41
N ARG A 267 27.61 -0.29 11.53
CA ARG A 267 28.80 -1.06 11.91
C ARG A 267 28.42 -2.41 12.50
#